data_b38540ca51b292b0e909ef67b6e437eb
#
_entry.id   b38540ca51b292b0e909ef67b6e437eb
#
_cell.length_a   1.000
_cell.length_b   1.000
_cell.length_c   1.000
_cell.angle_alpha   90.00
_cell.angle_beta   90.00
_cell.angle_gamma   90.00
#
_symmetry.space_group_name_H-M   'P 1'
#
loop_
_entity.id
_entity.type
_entity.pdbx_description
1 polymer ?
#
loop_
_entity_poly.entity_id
_entity_poly.type
_entity_poly.pdbx_seq_one_letter_code
_entity_poly.pdbx_strand_id
1 'polypeptide(L)'
;MKFIAKYPDLPIDTISVNMSVQQMSEEYLKDKVAIAQKNFGPLLYKLRIEITEGQISRSPKVVRDVMQNITDQGVFFYLDDFGVGYSNLSRMFEMPFEVIKIDRSLMMIMENNKTSYEIIKNVVDTFHTAGFKVVAEGLETEHQVALAKEIGVDRIQGFYYARPMCEEDFVKFIEEHN
;
A
#
# COMPACT_ATOMS: atom_id res chain seq x y z
N MET A 1 -13.95 4.69 -4.70
CA MET A 1 -15.12 3.83 -4.96
C MET A 1 -16.04 4.35 -6.06
N LYS A 2 -16.42 5.64 -6.11
CA LYS A 2 -17.25 6.19 -7.22
C LYS A 2 -16.60 5.96 -8.59
N PHE A 3 -15.29 6.11 -8.69
CA PHE A 3 -14.52 5.85 -9.90
C PHE A 3 -14.69 4.40 -10.40
N ILE A 4 -14.48 3.39 -9.54
CA ILE A 4 -14.65 1.98 -9.92
C ILE A 4 -16.08 1.68 -10.35
N ALA A 5 -17.07 2.26 -9.68
CA ALA A 5 -18.48 2.09 -10.04
C ALA A 5 -18.82 2.77 -11.39
N LYS A 6 -18.13 3.85 -11.75
CA LYS A 6 -18.29 4.54 -13.02
C LYS A 6 -17.65 3.80 -14.20
N TYR A 7 -16.55 3.09 -13.93
CA TYR A 7 -15.76 2.36 -14.93
C TYR A 7 -15.56 0.89 -14.53
N PRO A 8 -16.62 0.07 -14.54
CA PRO A 8 -16.58 -1.30 -14.02
C PRO A 8 -15.68 -2.23 -14.85
N ASP A 9 -15.52 -1.94 -16.14
CA ASP A 9 -14.78 -2.77 -17.10
C ASP A 9 -13.28 -2.45 -17.13
N LEU A 10 -12.82 -1.39 -16.45
CA LEU A 10 -11.39 -1.12 -16.34
C LEU A 10 -10.70 -2.21 -15.51
N PRO A 11 -9.54 -2.71 -15.95
CA PRO A 11 -8.78 -3.77 -15.27
C PRO A 11 -8.06 -3.23 -14.03
N ILE A 12 -8.82 -2.69 -13.08
CA ILE A 12 -8.31 -2.16 -11.82
C ILE A 12 -8.61 -3.15 -10.72
N ASP A 13 -7.57 -3.72 -10.15
CA ASP A 13 -7.68 -4.67 -9.04
C ASP A 13 -8.10 -3.98 -7.75
N THR A 14 -7.40 -2.90 -7.40
CA THR A 14 -7.58 -2.19 -6.13
C THR A 14 -7.40 -0.68 -6.29
N ILE A 15 -8.06 0.08 -5.41
CA ILE A 15 -7.81 1.51 -5.19
C ILE A 15 -7.45 1.71 -3.73
N SER A 16 -6.35 2.38 -3.48
CA SER A 16 -5.93 2.76 -2.14
C SER A 16 -6.27 4.22 -1.82
N VAL A 17 -6.45 4.48 -0.52
CA VAL A 17 -6.67 5.82 0.02
C VAL A 17 -5.84 6.01 1.27
N ASN A 18 -5.15 7.13 1.36
CA ASN A 18 -4.41 7.51 2.57
C ASN A 18 -5.37 7.84 3.70
N MET A 19 -5.06 7.37 4.90
CA MET A 19 -5.82 7.65 6.11
C MET A 19 -4.92 8.08 7.26
N SER A 20 -5.31 9.16 7.96
CA SER A 20 -4.59 9.60 9.16
C SER A 20 -5.06 8.86 10.41
N VAL A 21 -4.20 8.78 11.45
CA VAL A 21 -4.57 8.18 12.77
C VAL A 21 -5.79 8.85 13.40
N GLN A 22 -5.95 10.16 13.21
CA GLN A 22 -7.12 10.88 13.74
C GLN A 22 -8.44 10.38 13.12
N GLN A 23 -8.36 9.88 11.87
CA GLN A 23 -9.48 9.26 11.17
C GLN A 23 -9.66 7.76 11.51
N MET A 24 -8.72 7.18 12.26
CA MET A 24 -8.76 5.77 12.70
C MET A 24 -9.53 5.60 14.03
N SER A 25 -10.31 6.57 14.47
CA SER A 25 -11.25 6.28 15.57
C SER A 25 -12.21 5.18 15.12
N GLU A 26 -12.46 4.21 15.99
CA GLU A 26 -13.29 3.04 15.67
C GLU A 26 -14.68 3.45 15.15
N GLU A 27 -15.27 4.47 15.75
CA GLU A 27 -16.57 5.00 15.37
C GLU A 27 -16.55 5.61 13.96
N TYR A 28 -15.56 6.47 13.67
CA TYR A 28 -15.44 7.10 12.34
C TYR A 28 -15.24 6.08 11.22
N LEU A 29 -14.37 5.08 11.44
CA LEU A 29 -14.10 4.05 10.45
C LEU A 29 -15.30 3.13 10.22
N LYS A 30 -15.95 2.68 11.28
CA LYS A 30 -17.17 1.86 11.17
C LYS A 30 -18.24 2.58 10.35
N ASP A 31 -18.48 3.86 10.63
CA ASP A 31 -19.45 4.66 9.88
C ASP A 31 -19.07 4.79 8.40
N LYS A 32 -17.81 5.08 8.10
CA LYS A 32 -17.34 5.22 6.71
C LYS A 32 -17.39 3.92 5.94
N VAL A 33 -16.99 2.82 6.56
CA VAL A 33 -17.07 1.49 5.94
C VAL A 33 -18.52 1.05 5.75
N ALA A 34 -19.40 1.29 6.72
CA ALA A 34 -20.84 1.01 6.60
C ALA A 34 -21.49 1.80 5.45
N ILE A 35 -21.14 3.09 5.31
CA ILE A 35 -21.60 3.93 4.19
C ILE A 35 -21.05 3.38 2.85
N ALA A 36 -19.78 3.00 2.81
CA ALA A 36 -19.16 2.44 1.61
C ALA A 36 -19.79 1.09 1.26
N GLN A 37 -20.03 0.23 2.24
CA GLN A 37 -20.73 -1.05 2.07
C GLN A 37 -22.13 -0.85 1.49
N LYS A 38 -22.91 0.10 2.04
CA LYS A 38 -24.25 0.40 1.56
C LYS A 38 -24.27 0.89 0.10
N ASN A 39 -23.30 1.73 -0.26
CA ASN A 39 -23.30 2.40 -1.57
C ASN A 39 -22.58 1.60 -2.67
N PHE A 40 -21.60 0.77 -2.30
CA PHE A 40 -20.69 0.10 -3.23
C PHE A 40 -20.52 -1.40 -2.97
N GLY A 41 -21.22 -1.95 -1.98
CA GLY A 41 -21.28 -3.37 -1.59
C GLY A 41 -20.26 -4.31 -2.24
N PRO A 42 -20.63 -4.90 -3.40
CA PRO A 42 -19.75 -5.86 -4.09
C PRO A 42 -18.39 -5.34 -4.53
N LEU A 43 -18.20 -4.01 -4.59
CA LEU A 43 -16.92 -3.40 -5.00
C LEU A 43 -16.02 -3.05 -3.82
N LEU A 44 -16.49 -3.22 -2.59
CA LEU A 44 -15.74 -2.82 -1.40
C LEU A 44 -14.41 -3.58 -1.26
N TYR A 45 -14.35 -4.83 -1.73
CA TYR A 45 -13.13 -5.63 -1.73
C TYR A 45 -11.97 -5.02 -2.54
N LYS A 46 -12.27 -4.04 -3.40
CA LYS A 46 -11.24 -3.29 -4.15
C LYS A 46 -10.64 -2.12 -3.35
N LEU A 47 -11.24 -1.75 -2.21
CA LEU A 47 -10.74 -0.64 -1.39
C LEU A 47 -9.56 -1.09 -0.52
N ARG A 48 -8.51 -0.28 -0.51
CA ARG A 48 -7.35 -0.40 0.39
C ARG A 48 -7.17 0.88 1.18
N ILE A 49 -6.72 0.77 2.41
CA ILE A 49 -6.43 1.90 3.28
C ILE A 49 -4.92 1.93 3.52
N GLU A 50 -4.29 3.04 3.19
CA GLU A 50 -2.86 3.26 3.42
C GLU A 50 -2.64 3.99 4.74
N ILE A 51 -1.73 3.46 5.57
CA ILE A 51 -1.38 3.99 6.89
C ILE A 51 0.13 4.02 6.98
N THR A 52 0.70 5.16 7.39
CA THR A 52 2.14 5.26 7.58
C THR A 52 2.59 4.63 8.89
N GLU A 53 3.84 4.21 8.96
CA GLU A 53 4.45 3.61 10.15
C GLU A 53 4.36 4.49 11.40
N GLY A 54 4.62 5.80 11.26
CA GLY A 54 4.55 6.77 12.36
C GLY A 54 3.16 6.87 13.00
N GLN A 55 2.13 6.45 12.30
CA GLN A 55 0.75 6.47 12.75
C GLN A 55 0.43 5.29 13.68
N ILE A 56 1.05 4.13 13.51
CA ILE A 56 0.80 2.92 14.30
C ILE A 56 1.37 3.06 15.72
N SER A 57 2.41 3.86 15.89
CA SER A 57 3.19 3.95 17.13
C SER A 57 2.41 4.50 18.34
N ARG A 58 1.28 5.19 18.15
CA ARG A 58 0.57 5.92 19.21
C ARG A 58 -0.36 5.08 20.09
N SER A 59 -0.95 4.00 19.58
CA SER A 59 -1.85 3.11 20.35
C SER A 59 -2.00 1.76 19.66
N PRO A 60 -0.97 0.90 19.68
CA PRO A 60 -0.89 -0.27 18.79
C PRO A 60 -2.05 -1.24 18.93
N LYS A 61 -2.49 -1.53 20.17
CA LYS A 61 -3.56 -2.50 20.41
C LYS A 61 -4.91 -2.02 19.87
N VAL A 62 -5.27 -0.77 20.16
CA VAL A 62 -6.54 -0.18 19.69
C VAL A 62 -6.55 -0.11 18.16
N VAL A 63 -5.45 0.34 17.56
CA VAL A 63 -5.30 0.40 16.11
C VAL A 63 -5.46 -0.99 15.49
N ARG A 64 -4.80 -2.01 16.03
CA ARG A 64 -4.90 -3.38 15.55
C ARG A 64 -6.33 -3.91 15.59
N ASP A 65 -7.03 -3.73 16.71
CA ASP A 65 -8.39 -4.25 16.90
C ASP A 65 -9.37 -3.56 15.91
N VAL A 66 -9.18 -2.25 15.67
CA VAL A 66 -9.94 -1.52 14.64
C VAL A 66 -9.62 -2.03 13.24
N MET A 67 -8.34 -2.20 12.90
CA MET A 67 -7.92 -2.72 11.60
C MET A 67 -8.50 -4.13 11.36
N GLN A 68 -8.45 -5.02 12.36
CA GLN A 68 -8.99 -6.37 12.25
C GLN A 68 -10.49 -6.34 11.95
N ASN A 69 -11.27 -5.56 12.68
CA ASN A 69 -12.71 -5.40 12.46
C ASN A 69 -13.04 -4.92 11.04
N ILE A 70 -12.20 -4.08 10.46
CA ILE A 70 -12.37 -3.55 9.10
C ILE A 70 -11.94 -4.60 8.06
N THR A 71 -10.85 -5.33 8.33
CA THR A 71 -10.38 -6.42 7.47
C THR A 71 -11.40 -7.54 7.38
N ASP A 72 -12.09 -7.86 8.46
CA ASP A 72 -13.17 -8.85 8.49
C ASP A 72 -14.37 -8.44 7.60
N GLN A 73 -14.47 -7.16 7.25
CA GLN A 73 -15.46 -6.64 6.30
C GLN A 73 -14.95 -6.59 4.85
N GLY A 74 -13.73 -7.09 4.58
CA GLY A 74 -13.15 -7.18 3.24
C GLY A 74 -12.36 -5.93 2.79
N VAL A 75 -12.08 -4.99 3.69
CA VAL A 75 -11.20 -3.82 3.42
C VAL A 75 -9.84 -4.07 4.04
N PHE A 76 -8.80 -4.09 3.23
CA PHE A 76 -7.45 -4.41 3.68
C PHE A 76 -6.58 -3.16 3.83
N PHE A 77 -5.49 -3.30 4.58
CA PHE A 77 -4.58 -2.21 4.89
C PHE A 77 -3.22 -2.41 4.23
N TYR A 78 -2.64 -1.30 3.78
CA TYR A 78 -1.27 -1.22 3.31
C TYR A 78 -0.46 -0.38 4.31
N LEU A 79 0.74 -0.83 4.63
CA LEU A 79 1.71 -0.03 5.36
C LEU A 79 2.46 0.85 4.36
N ASP A 80 2.37 2.16 4.54
CA ASP A 80 3.01 3.15 3.69
C ASP A 80 4.29 3.71 4.33
N ASP A 81 5.19 4.27 3.50
CA ASP A 81 6.43 4.92 3.91
C ASP A 81 7.37 4.01 4.75
N PHE A 82 7.43 2.70 4.48
CA PHE A 82 8.35 1.83 5.20
C PHE A 82 9.81 2.23 4.94
N GLY A 83 10.54 2.51 6.03
CA GLY A 83 11.96 2.87 6.02
C GLY A 83 12.25 4.35 6.23
N VAL A 84 11.24 5.23 6.29
CA VAL A 84 11.42 6.66 6.57
C VAL A 84 11.59 6.93 8.08
N GLY A 85 11.13 6.01 8.93
CA GLY A 85 11.11 6.16 10.39
C GLY A 85 11.91 5.11 11.15
N TYR A 86 11.66 5.04 12.45
CA TYR A 86 12.18 3.98 13.32
C TYR A 86 11.24 2.79 13.29
N SER A 87 11.46 1.88 12.35
CA SER A 87 10.64 0.70 12.16
C SER A 87 10.71 -0.26 13.33
N ASN A 88 9.59 -0.51 13.99
CA ASN A 88 9.44 -1.61 14.92
C ASN A 88 8.82 -2.81 14.19
N LEU A 89 9.66 -3.63 13.57
CA LEU A 89 9.25 -4.80 12.80
C LEU A 89 8.33 -5.73 13.61
N SER A 90 8.61 -5.94 14.91
CA SER A 90 7.78 -6.80 15.74
C SER A 90 6.31 -6.34 15.79
N ARG A 91 6.09 -5.04 15.94
CA ARG A 91 4.73 -4.47 15.92
C ARG A 91 4.05 -4.59 14.58
N MET A 92 4.81 -4.41 13.52
CA MET A 92 4.30 -4.49 12.16
C MET A 92 3.78 -5.90 11.84
N PHE A 93 4.51 -6.95 12.28
CA PHE A 93 4.09 -8.34 12.12
C PHE A 93 2.82 -8.72 12.91
N GLU A 94 2.45 -7.93 13.91
CA GLU A 94 1.20 -8.12 14.66
C GLU A 94 -0.01 -7.44 14.02
N MET A 95 0.19 -6.60 13.00
CA MET A 95 -0.88 -5.83 12.36
C MET A 95 -1.41 -6.56 11.11
N PRO A 96 -2.71 -6.46 10.80
CA PRO A 96 -3.32 -7.12 9.66
C PRO A 96 -3.07 -6.35 8.34
N PHE A 97 -1.81 -6.14 7.98
CA PHE A 97 -1.44 -5.60 6.70
C PHE A 97 -1.49 -6.67 5.60
N GLU A 98 -1.89 -6.28 4.40
CA GLU A 98 -1.78 -7.10 3.20
C GLU A 98 -0.47 -6.81 2.45
N VAL A 99 -0.07 -5.54 2.43
CA VAL A 99 1.04 -5.02 1.63
C VAL A 99 1.92 -4.09 2.46
N ILE A 100 3.22 -4.18 2.25
CA ILE A 100 4.23 -3.23 2.74
C ILE A 100 4.76 -2.44 1.54
N LYS A 101 4.71 -1.10 1.61
CA LYS A 101 5.23 -0.20 0.58
C LYS A 101 6.58 0.33 1.03
N ILE A 102 7.63 -0.06 0.31
CA ILE A 102 9.01 0.38 0.58
C ILE A 102 9.19 1.77 -0.02
N ASP A 103 9.54 2.73 0.82
CA ASP A 103 9.75 4.11 0.41
C ASP A 103 10.93 4.26 -0.56
N ARG A 104 10.81 5.26 -1.43
CA ARG A 104 11.83 5.64 -2.41
C ARG A 104 13.23 5.80 -1.81
N SER A 105 13.36 6.32 -0.60
CA SER A 105 14.66 6.57 0.04
C SER A 105 15.48 5.29 0.19
N LEU A 106 14.85 4.17 0.53
CA LEU A 106 15.51 2.87 0.60
C LEU A 106 15.95 2.38 -0.78
N MET A 107 15.13 2.59 -1.82
CA MET A 107 15.47 2.23 -3.19
C MET A 107 16.69 3.02 -3.69
N MET A 108 16.77 4.32 -3.36
CA MET A 108 17.92 5.15 -3.71
C MET A 108 19.22 4.73 -3.00
N ILE A 109 19.14 4.33 -1.73
CA ILE A 109 20.30 3.85 -0.97
C ILE A 109 20.80 2.52 -1.57
N MET A 110 19.90 1.63 -1.93
CA MET A 110 20.19 0.34 -2.55
C MET A 110 20.94 0.49 -3.87
N GLU A 111 20.55 1.45 -4.70
CA GLU A 111 21.12 1.71 -6.03
C GLU A 111 22.63 2.00 -5.96
N ASN A 112 23.11 2.61 -4.87
CA ASN A 112 24.48 3.08 -4.75
C ASN A 112 25.34 2.27 -3.78
N ASN A 113 24.80 1.25 -3.10
CA ASN A 113 25.50 0.52 -2.05
C ASN A 113 25.12 -0.97 -2.02
N LYS A 114 26.11 -1.82 -2.36
CA LYS A 114 25.92 -3.27 -2.38
C LYS A 114 25.47 -3.86 -1.04
N THR A 115 25.98 -3.34 0.08
CA THR A 115 25.56 -3.80 1.42
C THR A 115 24.09 -3.46 1.66
N SER A 116 23.67 -2.24 1.28
CA SER A 116 22.28 -1.82 1.39
C SER A 116 21.36 -2.65 0.47
N TYR A 117 21.83 -3.00 -0.73
CA TYR A 117 21.12 -3.91 -1.62
C TYR A 117 20.84 -5.27 -0.94
N GLU A 118 21.86 -5.90 -0.37
CA GLU A 118 21.69 -7.19 0.30
C GLU A 118 20.76 -7.09 1.54
N ILE A 119 20.86 -5.99 2.30
CA ILE A 119 19.99 -5.75 3.45
C ILE A 119 18.53 -5.62 3.00
N ILE A 120 18.25 -4.79 2.00
CA ILE A 120 16.89 -4.53 1.53
C ILE A 120 16.30 -5.79 0.90
N LYS A 121 17.09 -6.55 0.14
CA LYS A 121 16.69 -7.83 -0.39
C LYS A 121 16.26 -8.79 0.73
N ASN A 122 17.05 -8.93 1.80
CA ASN A 122 16.71 -9.76 2.95
C ASN A 122 15.44 -9.25 3.68
N VAL A 123 15.22 -7.95 3.71
CA VAL A 123 13.98 -7.36 4.26
C VAL A 123 12.77 -7.77 3.42
N VAL A 124 12.85 -7.71 2.10
CA VAL A 124 11.80 -8.18 1.19
C VAL A 124 11.51 -9.66 1.41
N ASP A 125 12.54 -10.51 1.45
CA ASP A 125 12.41 -11.94 1.72
C ASP A 125 11.75 -12.21 3.09
N THR A 126 12.06 -11.40 4.11
CA THR A 126 11.46 -11.47 5.44
C THR A 126 9.97 -11.13 5.39
N PHE A 127 9.59 -10.10 4.65
CA PHE A 127 8.18 -9.74 4.48
C PHE A 127 7.39 -10.84 3.77
N HIS A 128 7.94 -11.42 2.71
CA HIS A 128 7.34 -12.55 2.03
C HIS A 128 7.18 -13.77 2.95
N THR A 129 8.21 -14.07 3.76
CA THR A 129 8.15 -15.15 4.75
C THR A 129 7.05 -14.92 5.79
N ALA A 130 6.79 -13.65 6.15
CA ALA A 130 5.70 -13.27 7.05
C ALA A 130 4.31 -13.22 6.36
N GLY A 131 4.25 -13.43 5.05
CA GLY A 131 2.99 -13.46 4.28
C GLY A 131 2.55 -12.13 3.71
N PHE A 132 3.38 -11.07 3.81
CA PHE A 132 3.09 -9.78 3.18
C PHE A 132 3.48 -9.75 1.71
N LYS A 133 2.77 -8.96 0.91
CA LYS A 133 3.24 -8.51 -0.40
C LYS A 133 4.04 -7.23 -0.26
N VAL A 134 4.95 -6.99 -1.20
CA VAL A 134 5.84 -5.83 -1.18
C VAL A 134 5.65 -4.98 -2.43
N VAL A 135 5.54 -3.67 -2.23
CA VAL A 135 5.52 -2.66 -3.29
C VAL A 135 6.76 -1.77 -3.15
N ALA A 136 7.50 -1.56 -4.23
CA ALA A 136 8.55 -0.54 -4.27
C ALA A 136 7.97 0.76 -4.84
N GLU A 137 8.20 1.88 -4.15
CA GLU A 137 7.63 3.17 -4.49
C GLU A 137 8.65 4.19 -5.03
N GLY A 138 8.12 5.17 -5.76
CA GLY A 138 8.85 6.34 -6.20
C GLY A 138 9.96 6.05 -7.23
N LEU A 139 9.87 4.95 -7.98
CA LEU A 139 10.86 4.61 -8.99
C LEU A 139 10.70 5.46 -10.24
N GLU A 140 11.83 6.02 -10.70
CA GLU A 140 11.86 6.96 -11.82
C GLU A 140 12.71 6.48 -12.99
N THR A 141 13.59 5.48 -12.78
CA THR A 141 14.54 5.00 -13.80
C THR A 141 14.37 3.52 -14.07
N GLU A 142 14.75 3.10 -15.28
CA GLU A 142 14.77 1.68 -15.68
C GLU A 142 15.70 0.85 -14.77
N HIS A 143 16.82 1.44 -14.34
CA HIS A 143 17.76 0.78 -13.44
C HIS A 143 17.13 0.49 -12.07
N GLN A 144 16.40 1.44 -11.48
CA GLN A 144 15.67 1.23 -10.23
C GLN A 144 14.61 0.15 -10.37
N VAL A 145 13.88 0.16 -11.48
CA VAL A 145 12.88 -0.90 -11.80
C VAL A 145 13.53 -2.27 -11.91
N ALA A 146 14.69 -2.37 -12.56
CA ALA A 146 15.43 -3.62 -12.67
C ALA A 146 15.87 -4.14 -11.29
N LEU A 147 16.44 -3.28 -10.45
CA LEU A 147 16.83 -3.62 -9.08
C LEU A 147 15.62 -4.06 -8.23
N ALA A 148 14.49 -3.36 -8.32
CA ALA A 148 13.27 -3.73 -7.61
C ALA A 148 12.77 -5.12 -8.01
N LYS A 149 12.80 -5.44 -9.30
CA LYS A 149 12.47 -6.78 -9.82
C LYS A 149 13.44 -7.85 -9.31
N GLU A 150 14.74 -7.53 -9.27
CA GLU A 150 15.78 -8.45 -8.82
C GLU A 150 15.66 -8.82 -7.35
N ILE A 151 15.29 -7.86 -6.49
CA ILE A 151 15.02 -8.13 -5.08
C ILE A 151 13.66 -8.78 -4.82
N GLY A 152 12.83 -8.97 -5.85
CA GLY A 152 11.62 -9.75 -5.81
C GLY A 152 10.37 -9.04 -5.32
N VAL A 153 10.27 -7.69 -5.42
CA VAL A 153 9.02 -7.00 -5.05
C VAL A 153 7.85 -7.43 -5.93
N ASP A 154 6.65 -7.48 -5.36
CA ASP A 154 5.44 -7.93 -6.07
C ASP A 154 4.89 -6.89 -7.04
N ARG A 155 5.04 -5.61 -6.70
CA ARG A 155 4.53 -4.48 -7.49
C ARG A 155 5.50 -3.30 -7.44
N ILE A 156 5.40 -2.44 -8.44
CA ILE A 156 6.22 -1.23 -8.57
C ILE A 156 5.29 -0.04 -8.82
N GLN A 157 5.54 1.05 -8.09
CA GLN A 157 4.86 2.33 -8.27
C GLN A 157 5.90 3.43 -8.48
N GLY A 158 5.69 4.30 -9.49
CA GLY A 158 6.60 5.43 -9.70
C GLY A 158 6.43 6.13 -11.02
N PHE A 159 7.11 7.26 -11.17
CA PHE A 159 7.07 8.10 -12.37
C PHE A 159 7.70 7.44 -13.61
N TYR A 160 8.41 6.34 -13.42
CA TYR A 160 8.86 5.52 -14.54
C TYR A 160 7.68 5.02 -15.39
N TYR A 161 6.56 4.65 -14.77
CA TYR A 161 5.37 4.19 -15.46
C TYR A 161 4.41 5.33 -15.79
N ALA A 162 4.02 6.11 -14.79
CA ALA A 162 3.09 7.22 -14.98
C ALA A 162 3.21 8.25 -13.86
N ARG A 163 2.97 9.52 -14.20
CA ARG A 163 2.79 10.60 -13.23
C ARG A 163 1.32 10.67 -12.81
N PRO A 164 1.02 11.25 -11.62
CA PRO A 164 -0.36 11.55 -11.25
C PRO A 164 -1.07 12.33 -12.37
N MET A 165 -2.29 11.91 -12.69
CA MET A 165 -3.07 12.48 -13.78
C MET A 165 -4.54 12.61 -13.39
N CYS A 166 -5.32 13.37 -14.16
CA CYS A 166 -6.75 13.47 -13.93
C CYS A 166 -7.50 12.19 -14.32
N GLU A 167 -8.76 12.08 -13.93
CA GLU A 167 -9.59 10.89 -14.14
C GLU A 167 -9.67 10.51 -15.64
N GLU A 168 -9.90 11.49 -16.51
CA GLU A 168 -10.05 11.27 -17.95
C GLU A 168 -8.76 10.75 -18.60
N ASP A 169 -7.62 11.31 -18.20
CA ASP A 169 -6.31 10.88 -18.71
C ASP A 169 -5.94 9.49 -18.17
N PHE A 170 -6.31 9.18 -16.92
CA PHE A 170 -6.07 7.87 -16.34
C PHE A 170 -6.86 6.77 -17.06
N VAL A 171 -8.12 7.01 -17.41
CA VAL A 171 -8.92 6.04 -18.18
C VAL A 171 -8.26 5.76 -19.53
N LYS A 172 -7.87 6.79 -20.27
CA LYS A 172 -7.16 6.64 -21.56
C LYS A 172 -5.85 5.88 -21.41
N PHE A 173 -5.07 6.25 -20.38
CA PHE A 173 -3.80 5.56 -20.09
C PHE A 173 -3.98 4.06 -19.89
N ILE A 174 -4.99 3.65 -19.13
CA ILE A 174 -5.28 2.22 -18.91
C ILE A 174 -5.73 1.55 -20.21
N GLU A 175 -6.59 2.19 -21.01
CA GLU A 175 -7.07 1.63 -22.28
C GLU A 175 -5.93 1.46 -23.32
N GLU A 176 -4.92 2.35 -23.31
CA GLU A 176 -3.78 2.30 -24.22
C GLU A 176 -2.68 1.29 -23.82
N HIS A 177 -2.62 0.90 -22.53
CA HIS A 177 -1.55 0.05 -21.98
C HIS A 177 -2.04 -1.33 -21.53
N ASN A 178 -3.23 -1.73 -21.95
CA ASN A 178 -3.88 -2.98 -21.50
C ASN A 178 -3.83 -4.06 -22.57
#